data_b6d9ce1af38566c348a783d3172e1598
#
_entry.id   b6d9ce1af38566c348a783d3172e1598
#
_cell.length_a   1.000
_cell.length_b   1.000
_cell.length_c   1.000
_cell.angle_alpha   90.00
_cell.angle_beta   90.00
_cell.angle_gamma   90.00
#
_symmetry.space_group_name_H-M   'P 1'
#
loop_
_entity.id
_entity.type
_entity.pdbx_description
1 polymer ?
#
loop_
_entity_poly.entity_id
_entity_poly.type
_entity_poly.pdbx_seq_one_letter_code
_entity_poly.pdbx_strand_id
1 'polypeptide(L)'
;MSTPRILVVRLGSMGDVIATLPAVASLKHSIPHSKITWVIDPRWSPLLEGNPYIDSVVHLDRRVLRSLRNAWHELRAERFDLAVDFQGLVKSALVATVARPERIFGFCAKDVREPVASWFYSAKVPIRSVHVVDRNLDLAAAAGASNILRTFPLPPGAPGNALPDGDFVLASPLASWGAKQWPLENYSKLAEHLHRDCGIPLVLDAPYSIPVDGAKTHVSSLPGLIHATRKAVAVVGIDSGPMHLAAALGKPGIAIFGPTDPARNGPYGGTMTVLQSQGAVLSYRRTSGPDASMREITPDQVVAALEPILAAAHKQQ
;
A
#
# COMPACT_ATOMS: atom_id res chain seq x y z
N MET A 1 31.56 16.67 9.25
CA MET A 1 30.93 15.33 9.38
C MET A 1 30.39 14.95 8.01
N SER A 2 30.63 13.74 7.53
CA SER A 2 30.10 13.27 6.24
C SER A 2 28.56 13.14 6.33
N THR A 3 27.86 13.44 5.23
CA THR A 3 26.42 13.27 5.11
C THR A 3 26.06 11.80 5.16
N PRO A 4 25.30 11.32 6.16
CA PRO A 4 24.90 9.91 6.24
C PRO A 4 24.09 9.46 5.03
N ARG A 5 24.41 8.31 4.46
CA ARG A 5 23.73 7.72 3.30
C ARG A 5 22.98 6.45 3.71
N ILE A 6 21.68 6.48 3.51
CA ILE A 6 20.76 5.42 3.92
C ILE A 6 20.17 4.77 2.68
N LEU A 7 20.32 3.46 2.57
CA LEU A 7 19.66 2.65 1.56
C LEU A 7 18.37 2.06 2.13
N VAL A 8 17.25 2.31 1.47
CA VAL A 8 15.95 1.69 1.75
C VAL A 8 15.67 0.63 0.71
N VAL A 9 15.38 -0.60 1.13
CA VAL A 9 15.02 -1.68 0.21
C VAL A 9 13.57 -2.08 0.45
N ARG A 10 12.70 -1.72 -0.51
CA ARG A 10 11.30 -2.15 -0.59
C ARG A 10 10.87 -2.15 -2.05
N LEU A 11 10.89 -3.33 -2.67
CA LEU A 11 10.61 -3.48 -4.09
C LEU A 11 9.10 -3.43 -4.42
N GLY A 12 8.25 -3.71 -3.47
CA GLY A 12 6.78 -3.80 -3.62
C GLY A 12 6.21 -4.76 -2.57
N SER A 13 4.92 -5.01 -2.52
CA SER A 13 3.85 -4.55 -3.42
C SER A 13 3.43 -3.10 -3.18
N MET A 14 2.37 -2.61 -3.90
CA MET A 14 1.82 -1.26 -3.72
C MET A 14 1.52 -0.94 -2.24
N GLY A 15 0.69 -1.74 -1.58
CA GLY A 15 0.33 -1.52 -0.17
C GLY A 15 1.54 -1.56 0.76
N ASP A 16 2.50 -2.43 0.46
CA ASP A 16 3.74 -2.51 1.24
C ASP A 16 4.65 -1.28 1.07
N VAL A 17 4.74 -0.72 -0.15
CA VAL A 17 5.45 0.54 -0.40
C VAL A 17 4.80 1.67 0.40
N ILE A 18 3.48 1.79 0.32
CA ILE A 18 2.70 2.78 1.09
C ILE A 18 2.95 2.61 2.59
N ALA A 19 2.87 1.38 3.11
CA ALA A 19 3.11 1.09 4.52
C ALA A 19 4.54 1.39 5.00
N THR A 20 5.49 1.60 4.08
CA THR A 20 6.88 1.92 4.41
C THR A 20 7.14 3.44 4.42
N LEU A 21 6.27 4.26 3.81
CA LEU A 21 6.45 5.72 3.73
C LEU A 21 6.64 6.39 5.11
N PRO A 22 5.84 6.08 6.15
CA PRO A 22 6.04 6.68 7.47
C PRO A 22 7.40 6.36 8.09
N ALA A 23 7.90 5.14 7.88
CA ALA A 23 9.20 4.71 8.38
C ALA A 23 10.35 5.50 7.72
N VAL A 24 10.27 5.74 6.42
CA VAL A 24 11.26 6.52 5.67
C VAL A 24 11.18 8.01 6.03
N ALA A 25 9.98 8.56 6.18
CA ALA A 25 9.77 9.91 6.67
C ALA A 25 10.39 10.09 8.07
N SER A 26 10.20 9.12 8.96
CA SER A 26 10.77 9.13 10.32
C SER A 26 12.29 9.08 10.31
N LEU A 27 12.90 8.26 9.46
CA LEU A 27 14.36 8.20 9.29
C LEU A 27 14.93 9.55 8.82
N LYS A 28 14.37 10.12 7.75
CA LYS A 28 14.81 11.41 7.21
C LYS A 28 14.62 12.54 8.21
N HIS A 29 13.48 12.56 8.92
CA HIS A 29 13.19 13.58 9.91
C HIS A 29 14.14 13.49 11.12
N SER A 30 14.49 12.29 11.54
CA SER A 30 15.42 12.06 12.66
C SER A 30 16.88 12.28 12.28
N ILE A 31 17.22 12.13 11.00
CA ILE A 31 18.57 12.33 10.45
C ILE A 31 18.47 13.31 9.26
N PRO A 32 18.23 14.62 9.51
CA PRO A 32 17.83 15.57 8.46
C PRO A 32 18.86 15.74 7.34
N HIS A 33 20.15 15.60 7.65
CA HIS A 33 21.23 15.71 6.68
C HIS A 33 21.54 14.41 5.93
N SER A 34 20.80 13.34 6.21
CA SER A 34 20.99 12.07 5.49
C SER A 34 20.57 12.18 4.02
N LYS A 35 21.17 11.33 3.18
CA LYS A 35 20.68 11.06 1.82
C LYS A 35 20.04 9.68 1.80
N ILE A 36 18.74 9.64 1.46
CA ILE A 36 17.96 8.41 1.37
C ILE A 36 17.82 7.98 -0.09
N THR A 37 18.33 6.82 -0.42
CA THR A 37 18.16 6.15 -1.71
C THR A 37 17.20 4.97 -1.52
N TRP A 38 16.12 4.91 -2.32
CA TRP A 38 15.13 3.82 -2.26
C TRP A 38 15.23 2.90 -3.48
N VAL A 39 15.42 1.60 -3.25
CA VAL A 39 15.35 0.58 -4.33
C VAL A 39 13.92 0.07 -4.44
N ILE A 40 13.33 0.23 -5.63
CA ILE A 40 11.92 -0.08 -5.90
C ILE A 40 11.72 -0.74 -7.27
N ASP A 41 10.67 -1.57 -7.41
CA ASP A 41 10.19 -2.03 -8.72
C ASP A 41 9.57 -0.83 -9.48
N PRO A 42 9.93 -0.58 -10.74
CA PRO A 42 9.46 0.57 -11.52
C PRO A 42 7.95 0.77 -11.53
N ARG A 43 7.18 -0.32 -11.42
CA ARG A 43 5.70 -0.24 -11.37
C ARG A 43 5.16 0.58 -10.21
N TRP A 44 5.90 0.64 -9.11
CA TRP A 44 5.50 1.34 -7.88
C TRP A 44 6.21 2.67 -7.68
N SER A 45 7.17 2.98 -8.54
CA SER A 45 7.92 4.24 -8.47
C SER A 45 7.05 5.51 -8.47
N PRO A 46 5.91 5.55 -9.19
CA PRO A 46 5.03 6.72 -9.13
C PRO A 46 4.50 7.06 -7.73
N LEU A 47 4.50 6.13 -6.78
CA LEU A 47 4.14 6.42 -5.38
C LEU A 47 5.16 7.31 -4.66
N LEU A 48 6.38 7.37 -5.17
CA LEU A 48 7.51 8.09 -4.57
C LEU A 48 7.79 9.44 -5.25
N GLU A 49 7.04 9.77 -6.30
CA GLU A 49 7.25 10.99 -7.07
C GLU A 49 7.07 12.23 -6.19
N GLY A 50 8.07 13.13 -6.21
CA GLY A 50 8.06 14.36 -5.41
C GLY A 50 8.08 14.15 -3.89
N ASN A 51 8.42 12.96 -3.41
CA ASN A 51 8.45 12.67 -1.97
C ASN A 51 9.61 13.45 -1.30
N PRO A 52 9.33 14.31 -0.31
CA PRO A 52 10.35 15.19 0.28
C PRO A 52 11.37 14.46 1.17
N TYR A 53 11.13 13.21 1.49
CA TYR A 53 11.97 12.39 2.37
C TYR A 53 12.89 11.43 1.61
N ILE A 54 12.84 11.43 0.26
CA ILE A 54 13.62 10.53 -0.60
C ILE A 54 14.46 11.36 -1.54
N ASP A 55 15.78 11.17 -1.51
CA ASP A 55 16.71 11.95 -2.33
C ASP A 55 16.98 11.27 -3.69
N SER A 56 16.92 9.93 -3.75
CA SER A 56 17.19 9.17 -4.97
C SER A 56 16.37 7.87 -5.02
N VAL A 57 16.06 7.43 -6.24
CA VAL A 57 15.33 6.17 -6.49
C VAL A 57 16.14 5.32 -7.45
N VAL A 58 16.43 4.07 -7.06
CA VAL A 58 17.05 3.06 -7.91
C VAL A 58 15.96 2.10 -8.38
N HIS A 59 15.77 2.00 -9.69
CA HIS A 59 14.77 1.14 -10.28
C HIS A 59 15.31 -0.29 -10.47
N LEU A 60 14.60 -1.28 -9.94
CA LEU A 60 14.97 -2.68 -10.04
C LEU A 60 13.81 -3.54 -10.56
N ASP A 61 13.75 -3.72 -11.90
CA ASP A 61 12.90 -4.76 -12.50
C ASP A 61 13.69 -6.07 -12.58
N ARG A 62 13.31 -7.04 -11.75
CA ARG A 62 13.95 -8.34 -11.65
C ARG A 62 13.77 -9.25 -12.88
N ARG A 63 12.87 -8.89 -13.79
CA ARG A 63 12.58 -9.62 -15.02
C ARG A 63 13.50 -9.18 -16.17
N VAL A 64 14.20 -8.04 -16.01
CA VAL A 64 14.98 -7.39 -17.04
C VAL A 64 16.45 -7.39 -16.62
N LEU A 65 17.29 -8.18 -17.30
CA LEU A 65 18.73 -8.30 -17.00
C LEU A 65 19.45 -6.95 -17.02
N ARG A 66 19.10 -6.07 -17.97
CA ARG A 66 19.65 -4.72 -18.03
C ARG A 66 19.34 -3.91 -16.78
N SER A 67 18.12 -4.03 -16.25
CA SER A 67 17.72 -3.35 -15.00
C SER A 67 18.52 -3.87 -13.81
N LEU A 68 18.73 -5.19 -13.71
CA LEU A 68 19.58 -5.78 -12.69
C LEU A 68 21.00 -5.25 -12.74
N ARG A 69 21.59 -5.19 -13.95
CA ARG A 69 22.95 -4.67 -14.15
C ARG A 69 23.05 -3.19 -13.79
N ASN A 70 22.11 -2.36 -14.23
CA ASN A 70 22.10 -0.94 -13.95
C ASN A 70 21.97 -0.68 -12.42
N ALA A 71 21.00 -1.30 -11.76
CA ALA A 71 20.84 -1.21 -10.32
C ALA A 71 22.11 -1.66 -9.56
N TRP A 72 22.77 -2.74 -10.02
CA TRP A 72 24.06 -3.16 -9.47
C TRP A 72 25.11 -2.06 -9.57
N HIS A 73 25.27 -1.43 -10.73
CA HIS A 73 26.26 -0.37 -10.93
C HIS A 73 25.94 0.84 -10.08
N GLU A 74 24.68 1.28 -10.05
CA GLU A 74 24.24 2.43 -9.25
C GLU A 74 24.49 2.20 -7.76
N LEU A 75 24.09 1.03 -7.22
CA LEU A 75 24.29 0.69 -5.82
C LEU A 75 25.76 0.54 -5.42
N ARG A 76 26.62 0.18 -6.37
CA ARG A 76 28.07 0.02 -6.14
C ARG A 76 28.86 1.31 -6.33
N ALA A 77 28.30 2.29 -7.04
CA ALA A 77 28.92 3.59 -7.25
C ALA A 77 28.88 4.48 -5.99
N GLU A 78 27.97 4.18 -5.05
CA GLU A 78 27.82 4.93 -3.81
C GLU A 78 28.28 4.12 -2.60
N ARG A 79 28.68 4.82 -1.53
CA ARG A 79 28.87 4.24 -0.21
C ARG A 79 27.61 4.51 0.62
N PHE A 80 27.12 3.49 1.31
CA PHE A 80 26.02 3.59 2.25
C PHE A 80 26.51 3.30 3.67
N ASP A 81 26.17 4.16 4.63
CA ASP A 81 26.47 3.94 6.04
C ASP A 81 25.55 2.85 6.61
N LEU A 82 24.28 2.86 6.18
CA LEU A 82 23.35 1.81 6.58
C LEU A 82 22.35 1.48 5.45
N ALA A 83 21.87 0.23 5.46
CA ALA A 83 20.73 -0.21 4.67
C ALA A 83 19.61 -0.69 5.60
N VAL A 84 18.36 -0.44 5.23
CA VAL A 84 17.17 -0.94 5.92
C VAL A 84 16.33 -1.76 4.94
N ASP A 85 16.26 -3.07 5.17
CA ASP A 85 15.43 -3.97 4.37
C ASP A 85 14.05 -4.13 5.01
N PHE A 86 13.09 -3.35 4.52
CA PHE A 86 11.69 -3.43 4.94
C PHE A 86 10.92 -4.58 4.30
N GLN A 87 11.52 -5.31 3.35
CA GLN A 87 10.84 -6.39 2.65
C GLN A 87 10.98 -7.75 3.31
N GLY A 88 12.16 -8.06 3.87
CA GLY A 88 12.40 -9.29 4.60
C GLY A 88 12.35 -10.57 3.73
N LEU A 89 12.85 -10.50 2.50
CA LEU A 89 12.97 -11.63 1.59
C LEU A 89 14.44 -11.82 1.18
N VAL A 90 14.85 -13.02 0.83
CA VAL A 90 16.23 -13.30 0.39
C VAL A 90 16.66 -12.37 -0.74
N LYS A 91 15.79 -12.14 -1.71
CA LYS A 91 16.07 -11.24 -2.83
C LYS A 91 16.33 -9.79 -2.43
N SER A 92 15.60 -9.25 -1.43
CA SER A 92 15.81 -7.90 -0.94
C SER A 92 17.04 -7.79 -0.06
N ALA A 93 17.30 -8.81 0.74
CA ALA A 93 18.51 -8.92 1.53
C ALA A 93 19.79 -8.96 0.64
N LEU A 94 19.73 -9.67 -0.49
CA LEU A 94 20.78 -9.67 -1.49
C LEU A 94 21.01 -8.28 -2.10
N VAL A 95 19.93 -7.56 -2.43
CA VAL A 95 20.02 -6.17 -2.92
C VAL A 95 20.71 -5.27 -1.90
N ALA A 96 20.33 -5.35 -0.63
CA ALA A 96 20.98 -4.62 0.46
C ALA A 96 22.47 -4.97 0.56
N THR A 97 22.83 -6.25 0.45
CA THR A 97 24.21 -6.73 0.54
C THR A 97 25.08 -6.26 -0.64
N VAL A 98 24.50 -6.19 -1.85
CA VAL A 98 25.19 -5.70 -3.06
C VAL A 98 25.71 -4.27 -2.88
N ALA A 99 24.96 -3.42 -2.21
CA ALA A 99 25.32 -2.03 -1.94
C ALA A 99 26.50 -1.89 -0.94
N ARG A 100 26.88 -2.98 -0.24
CA ARG A 100 27.97 -3.01 0.76
C ARG A 100 27.88 -1.91 1.82
N PRO A 101 26.73 -1.70 2.47
CA PRO A 101 26.62 -0.75 3.56
C PRO A 101 27.44 -1.22 4.76
N GLU A 102 27.79 -0.29 5.66
CA GLU A 102 28.48 -0.65 6.90
C GLU A 102 27.59 -1.51 7.81
N ARG A 103 26.27 -1.25 7.81
CA ARG A 103 25.28 -2.02 8.58
C ARG A 103 24.03 -2.28 7.75
N ILE A 104 23.46 -3.48 7.92
CA ILE A 104 22.17 -3.86 7.34
C ILE A 104 21.18 -4.14 8.46
N PHE A 105 20.13 -3.35 8.55
CA PHE A 105 19.01 -3.55 9.45
C PHE A 105 17.90 -4.32 8.74
N GLY A 106 17.34 -5.31 9.40
CA GLY A 106 16.20 -6.07 8.92
C GLY A 106 15.50 -6.80 10.05
N PHE A 107 14.34 -7.35 9.76
CA PHE A 107 13.54 -8.09 10.73
C PHE A 107 14.26 -9.37 11.18
N CYS A 108 14.05 -9.81 12.43
CA CYS A 108 14.58 -11.09 12.87
C CYS A 108 13.85 -12.27 12.20
N ALA A 109 14.44 -13.47 12.25
CA ALA A 109 13.98 -14.65 11.52
C ALA A 109 12.51 -15.03 11.74
N LYS A 110 12.00 -14.83 12.97
CA LYS A 110 10.59 -15.11 13.32
C LYS A 110 9.59 -14.10 12.73
N ASP A 111 10.07 -12.91 12.34
CA ASP A 111 9.23 -11.80 11.88
C ASP A 111 9.21 -11.62 10.37
N VAL A 112 10.02 -12.40 9.63
CA VAL A 112 10.09 -12.39 8.16
C VAL A 112 9.38 -13.58 7.56
N ARG A 113 8.99 -13.43 6.29
CA ARG A 113 8.40 -14.52 5.52
C ARG A 113 9.43 -15.58 5.11
N GLU A 114 10.67 -15.16 4.85
CA GLU A 114 11.78 -16.02 4.47
C GLU A 114 12.87 -15.91 5.54
N PRO A 115 12.92 -16.81 6.55
CA PRO A 115 13.84 -16.72 7.67
C PRO A 115 15.31 -16.58 7.29
N VAL A 116 15.70 -17.19 6.16
CA VAL A 116 17.06 -17.13 5.59
C VAL A 116 17.48 -15.68 5.28
N ALA A 117 16.54 -14.79 4.94
CA ALA A 117 16.85 -13.38 4.71
C ALA A 117 17.56 -12.73 5.90
N SER A 118 17.21 -13.13 7.12
CA SER A 118 17.82 -12.59 8.34
C SER A 118 19.31 -12.88 8.48
N TRP A 119 19.86 -13.86 7.76
CA TRP A 119 21.28 -14.18 7.81
C TRP A 119 22.16 -13.09 7.17
N PHE A 120 21.58 -12.29 6.29
CA PHE A 120 22.26 -11.18 5.61
C PHE A 120 22.30 -9.91 6.46
N TYR A 121 21.51 -9.83 7.57
CA TYR A 121 21.41 -8.63 8.38
C TYR A 121 22.45 -8.62 9.49
N SER A 122 23.19 -7.53 9.60
CA SER A 122 24.09 -7.27 10.73
C SER A 122 23.30 -6.86 12.00
N ALA A 123 22.12 -6.25 11.83
CA ALA A 123 21.21 -5.88 12.90
C ALA A 123 19.82 -6.52 12.64
N LYS A 124 19.50 -7.54 13.45
CA LYS A 124 18.24 -8.30 13.38
C LYS A 124 17.27 -7.74 14.41
N VAL A 125 16.23 -7.05 13.95
CA VAL A 125 15.31 -6.30 14.81
C VAL A 125 14.09 -7.16 15.14
N PRO A 126 13.85 -7.48 16.41
CA PRO A 126 12.61 -8.12 16.86
C PRO A 126 11.48 -7.09 16.84
N ILE A 127 10.33 -7.46 16.25
CA ILE A 127 9.18 -6.58 16.11
C ILE A 127 8.19 -6.83 17.24
N ARG A 128 7.61 -5.75 17.74
CA ARG A 128 6.60 -5.77 18.82
C ARG A 128 5.20 -5.45 18.29
N SER A 129 5.14 -4.65 17.25
CA SER A 129 3.88 -4.19 16.64
C SER A 129 3.21 -5.26 15.79
N VAL A 130 1.88 -5.19 15.68
CA VAL A 130 1.06 -6.10 14.87
C VAL A 130 0.90 -5.53 13.46
N HIS A 131 0.47 -4.28 13.35
CA HIS A 131 0.15 -3.65 12.06
C HIS A 131 1.42 -3.40 11.23
N VAL A 132 1.35 -3.66 9.91
CA VAL A 132 2.50 -3.58 8.99
C VAL A 132 3.19 -2.21 8.99
N VAL A 133 2.46 -1.11 9.14
CA VAL A 133 3.02 0.25 9.25
C VAL A 133 3.86 0.38 10.50
N ASP A 134 3.30 -0.02 11.66
CA ASP A 134 4.02 0.09 12.94
C ASP A 134 5.21 -0.88 13.00
N ARG A 135 5.13 -2.05 12.36
CA ARG A 135 6.27 -2.96 12.18
C ARG A 135 7.42 -2.29 11.42
N ASN A 136 7.10 -1.54 10.38
CA ASN A 136 8.12 -0.78 9.65
C ASN A 136 8.68 0.37 10.50
N LEU A 137 7.85 1.01 11.32
CA LEU A 137 8.30 2.04 12.27
C LEU A 137 9.21 1.47 13.36
N ASP A 138 8.92 0.26 13.89
CA ASP A 138 9.80 -0.44 14.83
C ASP A 138 11.19 -0.68 14.21
N LEU A 139 11.24 -1.10 12.94
CA LEU A 139 12.49 -1.32 12.22
C LEU A 139 13.23 0.00 11.98
N ALA A 140 12.53 1.06 11.60
CA ALA A 140 13.12 2.39 11.40
C ALA A 140 13.67 2.96 12.72
N ALA A 141 12.97 2.79 13.83
CA ALA A 141 13.43 3.20 15.16
C ALA A 141 14.75 2.53 15.54
N ALA A 142 14.86 1.22 15.30
CA ALA A 142 16.10 0.48 15.51
C ALA A 142 17.25 0.97 14.59
N ALA A 143 16.92 1.46 13.39
CA ALA A 143 17.87 2.01 12.43
C ALA A 143 18.23 3.49 12.70
N GLY A 144 17.66 4.12 13.76
CA GLY A 144 18.01 5.47 14.19
C GLY A 144 16.91 6.52 14.08
N ALA A 145 15.66 6.12 13.72
CA ALA A 145 14.53 7.05 13.75
C ALA A 145 14.09 7.31 15.21
N SER A 146 14.45 8.47 15.75
CA SER A 146 14.08 8.90 17.11
C SER A 146 12.76 9.67 17.16
N ASN A 147 12.38 10.34 16.06
CA ASN A 147 11.13 11.08 15.90
C ASN A 147 10.21 10.33 14.93
N ILE A 148 9.16 9.72 15.46
CA ILE A 148 8.25 8.90 14.65
C ILE A 148 7.16 9.75 14.01
N LEU A 149 7.14 9.75 12.69
CA LEU A 149 6.12 10.37 11.86
C LEU A 149 5.17 9.29 11.32
N ARG A 150 3.85 9.54 11.41
CA ARG A 150 2.80 8.68 10.82
C ARG A 150 2.18 9.34 9.60
N THR A 151 3.01 9.92 8.75
CA THR A 151 2.61 10.62 7.53
C THR A 151 2.86 9.76 6.29
N PHE A 152 2.01 9.94 5.30
CA PHE A 152 2.09 9.25 4.00
C PHE A 152 2.25 10.28 2.88
N PRO A 153 3.47 10.74 2.60
CA PRO A 153 3.74 11.73 1.56
C PRO A 153 3.58 11.09 0.18
N LEU A 154 2.35 11.10 -0.31
CA LEU A 154 1.95 10.58 -1.61
C LEU A 154 1.77 11.74 -2.61
N PRO A 155 2.13 11.54 -3.89
CA PRO A 155 1.99 12.54 -4.93
C PRO A 155 0.51 12.92 -5.17
N PRO A 156 0.26 14.04 -5.89
CA PRO A 156 -1.11 14.42 -6.26
C PRO A 156 -1.76 13.42 -7.22
N GLY A 157 -0.98 12.62 -7.91
CA GLY A 157 -1.42 11.82 -9.04
C GLY A 157 -1.60 12.67 -10.30
N ALA A 158 -2.05 12.05 -11.37
CA ALA A 158 -2.34 12.72 -12.64
C ALA A 158 -3.71 12.28 -13.15
N PRO A 159 -4.51 13.18 -13.78
CA PRO A 159 -5.78 12.80 -14.38
C PRO A 159 -5.59 11.65 -15.37
N GLY A 160 -6.47 10.65 -15.28
CA GLY A 160 -6.59 9.55 -16.22
C GLY A 160 -7.79 9.74 -17.14
N ASN A 161 -8.53 8.66 -17.40
CA ASN A 161 -9.80 8.73 -18.09
C ASN A 161 -10.81 9.59 -17.31
N ALA A 162 -11.86 10.05 -17.99
CA ALA A 162 -12.86 10.92 -17.38
C ALA A 162 -13.51 10.29 -16.14
N LEU A 163 -13.51 11.04 -15.07
CA LEU A 163 -14.27 10.79 -13.85
C LEU A 163 -15.61 11.54 -13.93
N PRO A 164 -16.62 11.18 -13.12
CA PRO A 164 -17.85 11.97 -13.00
C PRO A 164 -17.55 13.41 -12.54
N ASP A 165 -18.38 14.33 -13.02
CA ASP A 165 -18.40 15.71 -12.54
C ASP A 165 -19.18 15.79 -11.22
N GLY A 166 -18.54 15.74 -10.10
CA GLY A 166 -19.16 15.77 -8.78
C GLY A 166 -18.77 14.56 -7.92
N ASP A 167 -19.60 14.28 -6.92
CA ASP A 167 -19.34 13.21 -5.95
C ASP A 167 -19.46 11.82 -6.60
N PHE A 168 -18.55 10.93 -6.26
CA PHE A 168 -18.62 9.52 -6.62
C PHE A 168 -17.96 8.65 -5.55
N VAL A 169 -18.41 7.41 -5.46
CA VAL A 169 -17.76 6.38 -4.65
C VAL A 169 -16.77 5.62 -5.56
N LEU A 170 -15.53 5.49 -5.12
CA LEU A 170 -14.51 4.72 -5.85
C LEU A 170 -14.39 3.33 -5.26
N ALA A 171 -14.35 2.29 -6.11
CA ALA A 171 -14.01 0.95 -5.69
C ALA A 171 -12.94 0.33 -6.59
N SER A 172 -12.09 -0.53 -6.01
CA SER A 172 -11.08 -1.30 -6.76
C SER A 172 -11.33 -2.78 -6.53
N PRO A 173 -12.02 -3.47 -7.47
CA PRO A 173 -12.52 -4.83 -7.25
C PRO A 173 -11.45 -5.91 -7.36
N LEU A 174 -10.27 -5.58 -7.90
CA LEU A 174 -9.21 -6.54 -8.17
C LEU A 174 -8.19 -6.62 -7.04
N ALA A 175 -7.79 -7.84 -6.72
CA ALA A 175 -6.69 -8.15 -5.84
C ALA A 175 -5.74 -9.15 -6.51
N SER A 176 -4.51 -9.25 -6.01
CA SER A 176 -3.52 -10.23 -6.48
C SER A 176 -3.92 -11.69 -6.19
N TRP A 177 -4.87 -11.91 -5.30
CA TRP A 177 -5.43 -13.22 -4.95
C TRP A 177 -6.94 -13.17 -5.15
N GLY A 178 -7.49 -14.13 -5.87
CA GLY A 178 -8.95 -14.24 -6.05
C GLY A 178 -9.71 -14.38 -4.73
N ALA A 179 -9.12 -15.08 -3.75
CA ALA A 179 -9.70 -15.25 -2.41
C ALA A 179 -10.08 -13.94 -1.70
N LYS A 180 -9.40 -12.85 -2.00
CA LYS A 180 -9.64 -11.53 -1.40
C LYS A 180 -10.66 -10.70 -2.16
N GLN A 181 -11.05 -11.12 -3.35
CA GLN A 181 -12.00 -10.36 -4.18
C GLN A 181 -13.41 -10.50 -3.64
N TRP A 182 -14.13 -9.40 -3.62
CA TRP A 182 -15.56 -9.39 -3.37
C TRP A 182 -16.27 -9.72 -4.67
N PRO A 183 -17.36 -10.53 -4.67
CA PRO A 183 -18.06 -10.91 -5.89
C PRO A 183 -18.49 -9.72 -6.74
N LEU A 184 -18.28 -9.80 -8.08
CA LEU A 184 -18.58 -8.66 -8.98
C LEU A 184 -20.07 -8.32 -9.01
N GLU A 185 -20.95 -9.30 -8.85
CA GLU A 185 -22.39 -9.11 -8.72
C GLU A 185 -22.78 -8.23 -7.53
N ASN A 186 -21.97 -8.21 -6.49
CA ASN A 186 -22.20 -7.36 -5.34
C ASN A 186 -21.88 -5.89 -5.62
N TYR A 187 -20.91 -5.61 -6.51
CA TYR A 187 -20.66 -4.23 -6.97
C TYR A 187 -21.80 -3.71 -7.84
N SER A 188 -22.46 -4.55 -8.64
CA SER A 188 -23.67 -4.15 -9.39
C SER A 188 -24.78 -3.74 -8.47
N LYS A 189 -25.06 -4.53 -7.42
CA LYS A 189 -26.09 -4.20 -6.41
C LYS A 189 -25.74 -2.95 -5.63
N LEU A 190 -24.46 -2.77 -5.27
CA LEU A 190 -23.97 -1.56 -4.61
C LEU A 190 -24.16 -0.33 -5.52
N ALA A 191 -23.84 -0.44 -6.81
CA ALA A 191 -23.99 0.63 -7.78
C ALA A 191 -25.46 1.06 -7.93
N GLU A 192 -26.37 0.07 -8.04
CA GLU A 192 -27.81 0.31 -8.12
C GLU A 192 -28.31 1.06 -6.88
N HIS A 193 -27.91 0.61 -5.69
CA HIS A 193 -28.31 1.24 -4.42
C HIS A 193 -27.81 2.68 -4.31
N LEU A 194 -26.51 2.91 -4.55
CA LEU A 194 -25.91 4.24 -4.50
C LEU A 194 -26.58 5.21 -5.48
N HIS A 195 -26.89 4.74 -6.69
CA HIS A 195 -27.55 5.56 -7.69
C HIS A 195 -28.99 5.90 -7.30
N ARG A 196 -29.75 4.89 -6.86
CA ARG A 196 -31.18 5.05 -6.53
C ARG A 196 -31.41 5.90 -5.28
N ASP A 197 -30.65 5.64 -4.21
CA ASP A 197 -30.94 6.17 -2.88
C ASP A 197 -30.10 7.40 -2.53
N CYS A 198 -28.91 7.53 -3.13
CA CYS A 198 -27.99 8.65 -2.86
C CYS A 198 -27.74 9.54 -4.10
N GLY A 199 -28.11 9.11 -5.31
CA GLY A 199 -27.78 9.82 -6.55
C GLY A 199 -26.27 9.85 -6.87
N ILE A 200 -25.47 9.03 -6.20
CA ILE A 200 -24.00 9.01 -6.31
C ILE A 200 -23.56 7.82 -7.17
N PRO A 201 -22.78 8.04 -8.26
CA PRO A 201 -22.29 6.94 -9.08
C PRO A 201 -21.19 6.13 -8.40
N LEU A 202 -21.17 4.82 -8.65
CA LEU A 202 -20.04 3.94 -8.36
C LEU A 202 -19.06 3.96 -9.55
N VAL A 203 -17.79 4.23 -9.25
CA VAL A 203 -16.68 4.15 -10.21
C VAL A 203 -15.76 3.00 -9.83
N LEU A 204 -15.50 2.09 -10.75
CA LEU A 204 -14.57 0.98 -10.54
C LEU A 204 -13.20 1.34 -11.14
N ASP A 205 -12.15 1.40 -10.34
CA ASP A 205 -10.80 1.55 -10.86
C ASP A 205 -10.15 0.19 -11.14
N ALA A 206 -9.68 0.03 -12.36
CA ALA A 206 -9.03 -1.19 -12.80
C ALA A 206 -8.08 -0.92 -13.99
N PRO A 207 -7.11 -1.83 -14.27
CA PRO A 207 -6.19 -1.70 -15.40
C PRO A 207 -6.86 -2.01 -16.76
N TYR A 208 -8.09 -2.49 -16.76
CA TYR A 208 -8.91 -2.78 -17.94
C TYR A 208 -10.40 -2.64 -17.59
N SER A 209 -11.26 -2.56 -18.61
CA SER A 209 -12.70 -2.45 -18.38
C SER A 209 -13.27 -3.71 -17.76
N ILE A 210 -14.05 -3.54 -16.69
CA ILE A 210 -14.76 -4.61 -15.98
C ILE A 210 -16.25 -4.38 -16.18
N PRO A 211 -16.98 -5.33 -16.79
CA PRO A 211 -18.43 -5.21 -16.96
C PRO A 211 -19.13 -5.43 -15.63
N VAL A 212 -19.64 -4.35 -15.05
CA VAL A 212 -20.46 -4.34 -13.83
C VAL A 212 -21.63 -3.39 -14.08
N ASP A 213 -22.84 -3.91 -13.99
CA ASP A 213 -24.04 -3.14 -14.27
C ASP A 213 -24.18 -1.98 -13.27
N GLY A 214 -24.55 -0.80 -13.79
CA GLY A 214 -24.71 0.41 -12.99
C GLY A 214 -23.41 1.11 -12.58
N ALA A 215 -22.24 0.52 -12.81
CA ALA A 215 -20.95 1.13 -12.51
C ALA A 215 -20.18 1.50 -13.78
N LYS A 216 -19.35 2.56 -13.71
CA LYS A 216 -18.41 2.93 -14.77
C LYS A 216 -17.00 2.49 -14.40
N THR A 217 -16.28 1.88 -15.35
CA THR A 217 -14.86 1.57 -15.13
C THR A 217 -13.98 2.77 -15.49
N HIS A 218 -13.21 3.21 -14.54
CA HIS A 218 -12.08 4.13 -14.71
C HIS A 218 -10.83 3.30 -14.99
N VAL A 219 -10.50 3.14 -16.27
CA VAL A 219 -9.26 2.44 -16.65
C VAL A 219 -8.10 3.40 -16.47
N SER A 220 -7.25 3.13 -15.50
CA SER A 220 -6.19 4.05 -15.13
C SER A 220 -4.83 3.38 -14.88
N SER A 221 -3.80 4.23 -14.93
CA SER A 221 -2.48 3.94 -14.39
C SER A 221 -2.43 4.24 -12.88
N LEU A 222 -1.33 3.92 -12.22
CA LEU A 222 -1.16 4.23 -10.80
C LEU A 222 -1.30 5.75 -10.47
N PRO A 223 -0.73 6.70 -11.24
CA PRO A 223 -1.04 8.12 -11.07
C PRO A 223 -2.52 8.47 -11.23
N GLY A 224 -3.23 7.83 -12.16
CA GLY A 224 -4.68 8.00 -12.34
C GLY A 224 -5.48 7.49 -11.14
N LEU A 225 -5.13 6.32 -10.62
CA LEU A 225 -5.74 5.79 -9.39
C LEU A 225 -5.53 6.74 -8.19
N ILE A 226 -4.31 7.29 -8.02
CA ILE A 226 -4.03 8.26 -6.95
C ILE A 226 -4.95 9.48 -7.09
N HIS A 227 -5.05 10.03 -8.31
CA HIS A 227 -5.92 11.16 -8.61
C HIS A 227 -7.39 10.84 -8.34
N ALA A 228 -7.91 9.71 -8.86
CA ALA A 228 -9.29 9.28 -8.65
C ALA A 228 -9.60 9.07 -7.15
N THR A 229 -8.67 8.44 -6.41
CA THR A 229 -8.83 8.25 -4.96
C THR A 229 -8.93 9.58 -4.22
N ARG A 230 -8.14 10.59 -4.60
CA ARG A 230 -8.21 11.94 -3.99
C ARG A 230 -9.55 12.62 -4.28
N LYS A 231 -10.11 12.42 -5.46
CA LYS A 231 -11.39 13.03 -5.89
C LYS A 231 -12.60 12.34 -5.29
N ALA A 232 -12.56 11.04 -5.05
CA ALA A 232 -13.68 10.27 -4.52
C ALA A 232 -14.17 10.82 -3.17
N VAL A 233 -15.49 10.85 -2.97
CA VAL A 233 -16.11 11.22 -1.70
C VAL A 233 -15.94 10.12 -0.65
N ALA A 234 -15.97 8.86 -1.08
CA ALA A 234 -15.70 7.68 -0.26
C ALA A 234 -15.09 6.56 -1.09
N VAL A 235 -14.47 5.59 -0.43
CA VAL A 235 -13.83 4.43 -1.09
C VAL A 235 -14.38 3.13 -0.52
N VAL A 236 -14.69 2.18 -1.40
CA VAL A 236 -14.95 0.78 -1.03
C VAL A 236 -13.77 -0.06 -1.51
N GLY A 237 -12.99 -0.55 -0.57
CA GLY A 237 -11.78 -1.32 -0.83
C GLY A 237 -11.87 -2.76 -0.31
N ILE A 238 -11.08 -3.63 -0.91
CA ILE A 238 -10.76 -4.97 -0.39
C ILE A 238 -9.31 -4.98 0.08
N ASP A 239 -8.82 -6.03 0.75
CA ASP A 239 -7.40 -6.14 1.15
C ASP A 239 -6.47 -6.13 -0.08
N SER A 240 -6.18 -4.95 -0.58
CA SER A 240 -5.38 -4.69 -1.79
C SER A 240 -4.70 -3.31 -1.73
N GLY A 241 -3.77 -3.06 -2.66
CA GLY A 241 -3.02 -1.79 -2.71
C GLY A 241 -3.89 -0.53 -2.72
N PRO A 242 -4.97 -0.45 -3.52
CA PRO A 242 -5.88 0.68 -3.54
C PRO A 242 -6.54 1.02 -2.19
N MET A 243 -6.89 0.03 -1.39
CA MET A 243 -7.41 0.26 -0.03
C MET A 243 -6.37 0.94 0.86
N HIS A 244 -5.11 0.47 0.81
CA HIS A 244 -4.02 1.11 1.57
C HIS A 244 -3.75 2.53 1.08
N LEU A 245 -3.91 2.79 -0.23
CA LEU A 245 -3.82 4.13 -0.80
C LEU A 245 -4.91 5.05 -0.23
N ALA A 246 -6.16 4.59 -0.21
CA ALA A 246 -7.28 5.36 0.32
C ALA A 246 -7.08 5.69 1.80
N ALA A 247 -6.67 4.71 2.62
CA ALA A 247 -6.37 4.90 4.03
C ALA A 247 -5.22 5.91 4.24
N ALA A 248 -4.13 5.79 3.46
CA ALA A 248 -2.97 6.68 3.54
C ALA A 248 -3.29 8.13 3.10
N LEU A 249 -4.28 8.31 2.22
CA LEU A 249 -4.80 9.62 1.80
C LEU A 249 -5.87 10.18 2.76
N GLY A 250 -6.18 9.45 3.85
CA GLY A 250 -7.20 9.86 4.81
C GLY A 250 -8.63 9.81 4.26
N LYS A 251 -8.88 9.03 3.19
CA LYS A 251 -10.22 8.92 2.61
C LYS A 251 -11.12 8.08 3.51
N PRO A 252 -12.36 8.57 3.75
CA PRO A 252 -13.36 7.77 4.44
C PRO A 252 -13.84 6.63 3.53
N GLY A 253 -14.33 5.55 4.11
CA GLY A 253 -14.85 4.45 3.32
C GLY A 253 -14.95 3.13 4.06
N ILE A 254 -15.12 2.07 3.28
CA ILE A 254 -15.29 0.70 3.77
C ILE A 254 -14.14 -0.17 3.29
N ALA A 255 -13.58 -0.97 4.17
CA ALA A 255 -12.57 -1.97 3.85
C ALA A 255 -13.14 -3.38 4.11
N ILE A 256 -13.32 -4.15 3.05
CA ILE A 256 -13.89 -5.50 3.10
C ILE A 256 -12.76 -6.51 3.26
N PHE A 257 -12.84 -7.32 4.32
CA PHE A 257 -11.88 -8.34 4.66
C PHE A 257 -12.53 -9.73 4.75
N GLY A 258 -11.92 -10.70 4.12
CA GLY A 258 -12.29 -12.10 4.23
C GLY A 258 -11.20 -12.90 4.94
N PRO A 259 -10.41 -13.71 4.21
CA PRO A 259 -9.46 -14.65 4.80
C PRO A 259 -8.17 -14.00 5.35
N THR A 260 -8.03 -12.69 5.34
CA THR A 260 -6.84 -12.00 5.82
C THR A 260 -7.12 -11.20 7.09
N ASP A 261 -6.07 -10.98 7.90
CA ASP A 261 -6.16 -10.32 9.19
C ASP A 261 -6.14 -8.79 9.05
N PRO A 262 -7.24 -8.08 9.33
CA PRO A 262 -7.29 -6.62 9.29
C PRO A 262 -6.46 -5.96 10.40
N ALA A 263 -6.21 -6.63 11.53
CA ALA A 263 -5.34 -6.08 12.55
C ALA A 263 -3.89 -5.93 12.05
N ARG A 264 -3.48 -6.80 11.13
CA ARG A 264 -2.15 -6.75 10.50
C ARG A 264 -2.09 -5.88 9.26
N ASN A 265 -3.07 -5.99 8.38
CA ASN A 265 -3.04 -5.42 7.04
C ASN A 265 -4.24 -4.49 6.75
N GLY A 266 -4.97 -4.07 7.77
CA GLY A 266 -6.14 -3.21 7.59
C GLY A 266 -5.80 -1.77 7.17
N PRO A 267 -6.81 -0.92 6.99
CA PRO A 267 -6.61 0.49 6.73
C PRO A 267 -5.97 1.18 7.94
N TYR A 268 -4.86 1.86 7.72
CA TYR A 268 -4.16 2.59 8.78
C TYR A 268 -4.71 4.01 8.92
N GLY A 269 -4.88 4.48 10.15
CA GLY A 269 -5.30 5.86 10.44
C GLY A 269 -6.77 6.04 10.81
N GLY A 270 -7.58 4.98 10.80
CA GLY A 270 -8.94 5.00 11.36
C GLY A 270 -10.01 5.71 10.52
N THR A 271 -9.73 6.05 9.26
CA THR A 271 -10.69 6.74 8.36
C THR A 271 -11.65 5.79 7.64
N MET A 272 -11.37 4.49 7.66
CA MET A 272 -12.16 3.47 6.99
C MET A 272 -12.74 2.48 8.00
N THR A 273 -14.00 2.11 7.82
CA THR A 273 -14.66 1.04 8.59
C THR A 273 -14.30 -0.32 8.00
N VAL A 274 -13.87 -1.25 8.84
CA VAL A 274 -13.58 -2.64 8.42
C VAL A 274 -14.83 -3.49 8.53
N LEU A 275 -15.21 -4.14 7.44
CA LEU A 275 -16.21 -5.21 7.42
C LEU A 275 -15.52 -6.55 7.21
N GLN A 276 -15.70 -7.47 8.16
CA GLN A 276 -15.18 -8.82 8.09
C GLN A 276 -16.28 -9.80 8.53
N SER A 277 -16.39 -10.94 7.81
CA SER A 277 -17.30 -12.01 8.21
C SER A 277 -16.91 -12.57 9.57
N GLN A 278 -17.89 -12.84 10.43
CA GLN A 278 -17.68 -13.49 11.74
C GLN A 278 -17.13 -14.92 11.61
N GLY A 279 -17.42 -15.59 10.49
CA GLY A 279 -16.92 -16.92 10.17
C GLY A 279 -15.57 -16.92 9.45
N ALA A 280 -14.90 -15.78 9.28
CA ALA A 280 -13.66 -15.71 8.53
C ALA A 280 -12.53 -16.53 9.21
N VAL A 281 -12.02 -17.52 8.48
CA VAL A 281 -10.84 -18.28 8.87
C VAL A 281 -9.62 -17.68 8.19
N LEU A 282 -8.66 -17.25 8.98
CA LEU A 282 -7.43 -16.65 8.45
C LEU A 282 -6.67 -17.66 7.57
N SER A 283 -6.49 -17.32 6.31
CA SER A 283 -5.84 -18.15 5.32
C SER A 283 -5.04 -17.32 4.33
N TYR A 284 -3.83 -17.76 4.02
CA TYR A 284 -2.98 -17.16 2.98
C TYR A 284 -2.93 -18.01 1.71
N ARG A 285 -3.92 -18.92 1.52
CA ARG A 285 -4.05 -19.72 0.31
C ARG A 285 -4.50 -18.84 -0.86
N ARG A 286 -3.77 -18.94 -1.97
CA ARG A 286 -4.08 -18.20 -3.20
C ARG A 286 -5.02 -19.03 -4.06
N THR A 287 -6.31 -18.74 -3.97
CA THR A 287 -7.33 -19.32 -4.86
C THR A 287 -7.65 -18.38 -6.02
N SER A 288 -8.24 -18.91 -7.08
CA SER A 288 -8.64 -18.15 -8.26
C SER A 288 -9.95 -17.37 -8.08
N GLY A 289 -10.81 -17.75 -7.13
CA GLY A 289 -12.09 -17.11 -6.86
C GLY A 289 -12.23 -16.62 -5.42
N PRO A 290 -13.30 -15.83 -5.14
CA PRO A 290 -13.60 -15.29 -3.83
C PRO A 290 -13.71 -16.37 -2.75
N ASP A 291 -13.15 -16.13 -1.58
CA ASP A 291 -13.34 -16.96 -0.39
C ASP A 291 -14.79 -16.91 0.09
N ALA A 292 -15.22 -17.92 0.85
CA ALA A 292 -16.57 -17.97 1.41
C ALA A 292 -16.84 -16.75 2.30
N SER A 293 -15.88 -16.35 3.13
CA SER A 293 -15.99 -15.19 4.01
C SER A 293 -16.17 -13.86 3.24
N MET A 294 -15.66 -13.74 2.00
CA MET A 294 -15.92 -12.57 1.16
C MET A 294 -17.34 -12.59 0.58
N ARG A 295 -17.93 -13.77 0.35
CA ARG A 295 -19.31 -13.94 -0.14
C ARG A 295 -20.36 -13.65 0.93
N GLU A 296 -20.01 -13.85 2.21
CA GLU A 296 -20.89 -13.59 3.35
C GLU A 296 -21.12 -12.10 3.61
N ILE A 297 -20.23 -11.23 3.13
CA ILE A 297 -20.41 -9.78 3.24
C ILE A 297 -21.34 -9.32 2.13
N THR A 298 -22.56 -8.92 2.52
CA THR A 298 -23.60 -8.51 1.58
C THR A 298 -23.48 -7.05 1.15
N PRO A 299 -24.02 -6.69 -0.03
CA PRO A 299 -24.11 -5.28 -0.44
C PRO A 299 -24.85 -4.39 0.60
N ASP A 300 -25.90 -4.90 1.23
CA ASP A 300 -26.68 -4.15 2.22
C ASP A 300 -25.83 -3.78 3.45
N GLN A 301 -24.94 -4.68 3.90
CA GLN A 301 -24.00 -4.37 4.97
C GLN A 301 -23.01 -3.27 4.58
N VAL A 302 -22.51 -3.30 3.33
CA VAL A 302 -21.61 -2.27 2.81
C VAL A 302 -22.32 -0.93 2.70
N VAL A 303 -23.56 -0.91 2.20
CA VAL A 303 -24.40 0.28 2.10
C VAL A 303 -24.68 0.87 3.48
N ALA A 304 -25.18 0.08 4.42
CA ALA A 304 -25.49 0.53 5.79
C ALA A 304 -24.26 1.15 6.49
N ALA A 305 -23.06 0.64 6.20
CA ALA A 305 -21.82 1.20 6.72
C ALA A 305 -21.36 2.46 5.96
N LEU A 306 -21.73 2.62 4.68
CA LEU A 306 -21.34 3.73 3.83
C LEU A 306 -22.26 4.95 3.97
N GLU A 307 -23.56 4.76 4.20
CA GLU A 307 -24.55 5.84 4.35
C GLU A 307 -24.15 6.94 5.32
N PRO A 308 -23.70 6.66 6.57
CA PRO A 308 -23.29 7.71 7.49
C PRO A 308 -22.08 8.50 7.00
N ILE A 309 -21.19 7.87 6.22
CA ILE A 309 -20.01 8.50 5.61
C ILE A 309 -20.45 9.50 4.55
N LEU A 310 -21.35 9.09 3.66
CA LEU A 310 -21.89 9.95 2.59
C LEU A 310 -22.70 11.11 3.15
N ALA A 311 -23.54 10.84 4.17
CA ALA A 311 -24.32 11.89 4.84
C ALA A 311 -23.43 12.95 5.53
N ALA A 312 -22.27 12.53 6.07
CA ALA A 312 -21.31 13.45 6.66
C ALA A 312 -20.60 14.32 5.61
N ALA A 313 -20.29 13.74 4.43
CA ALA A 313 -19.67 14.46 3.33
C ALA A 313 -20.58 15.56 2.76
N HIS A 314 -21.88 15.29 2.58
CA HIS A 314 -22.84 16.29 2.11
C HIS A 314 -23.04 17.48 3.07
N LYS A 315 -22.77 17.33 4.36
CA LYS A 315 -22.89 18.43 5.34
C LYS A 315 -21.67 19.36 5.35
N GLN A 316 -20.58 19.00 4.69
CA GLN A 316 -19.33 19.78 4.66
C GLN A 316 -19.18 20.62 3.38
N GLN A 317 -20.09 20.47 2.43
CA GLN A 317 -20.21 21.29 1.21
C GLN A 317 -21.18 22.46 1.45
#